data_29b95e8e32af7c71ea6c77a17f0daa7b
#
_entry.id   29b95e8e32af7c71ea6c77a17f0daa7b
#
_cell.length_a   1.000
_cell.length_b   1.000
_cell.length_c   1.000
_cell.angle_alpha   90.00
_cell.angle_beta   90.00
_cell.angle_gamma   90.00
#
_symmetry.space_group_name_H-M   'P 1'
#
loop_
_entity.id
_entity.type
_entity.pdbx_description
1 polymer ?
#
loop_
_entity_poly.entity_id
_entity_poly.type
_entity_poly.pdbx_seq_one_letter_code
_entity_poly.pdbx_strand_id
1 'polypeptide(L)'
;QRTKPDINIKFISPIKEPKLAQENGIKEDGEVVVEYQKRSEHIKPPFAEQEMTNLFMRLSRTNQQAVMYLDGHGERNLIGLKNNDVGEFGKQLESKGFKFANLNLAIESEVPLNGSMLVIASPQKIISPVEVKKIKKFLESGGNLLWLLDDNNFHGLDEVASYLGLSVSGGQVIDPTEKVEGVNENIASASSYGEHAITKNFMLGTRFSNVHEVNAKGTLDNGWEVSKLIEVSPNGWLESSQAIANQKPTFDKGKDKLGPINIAVALQRVYGKKGQRVVVVGNGNFLSNTFITNGGNLDLGINMINWLSGDDNLISIQPMLLKDVNVTIPNDKMSFIIAWTVFHSFEYFIPIGFFVLGILFWFKRRKA
;
A
#
# COMPACT_ATOMS: atom_id res chain seq x y z
N GLN A 1 -7.67 -30.19 6.12
CA GLN A 1 -8.46 -30.79 7.23
C GLN A 1 -7.58 -31.28 8.39
N ARG A 2 -6.39 -31.89 8.14
CA ARG A 2 -5.53 -32.39 9.24
C ARG A 2 -5.05 -31.28 10.19
N THR A 3 -4.82 -30.08 9.69
CA THR A 3 -4.31 -28.94 10.47
C THR A 3 -5.40 -27.93 10.86
N LYS A 4 -6.56 -27.96 10.21
CA LYS A 4 -7.69 -27.06 10.44
C LYS A 4 -8.98 -27.87 10.35
N PRO A 5 -9.47 -28.46 11.47
CA PRO A 5 -10.64 -29.34 11.50
C PRO A 5 -11.95 -28.62 11.12
N ASP A 6 -12.00 -27.30 11.27
CA ASP A 6 -13.17 -26.48 10.97
C ASP A 6 -13.39 -26.24 9.45
N ILE A 7 -12.44 -26.67 8.59
CA ILE A 7 -12.59 -26.59 7.15
C ILE A 7 -13.29 -27.84 6.63
N ASN A 8 -14.48 -27.70 6.06
CA ASN A 8 -15.18 -28.76 5.38
C ASN A 8 -14.85 -28.71 3.86
N ILE A 9 -14.32 -29.81 3.33
CA ILE A 9 -13.98 -29.92 1.91
C ILE A 9 -14.88 -30.98 1.28
N LYS A 10 -15.61 -30.59 0.22
CA LYS A 10 -16.45 -31.44 -0.58
C LYS A 10 -16.00 -31.42 -2.03
N PHE A 11 -15.80 -32.57 -2.63
CA PHE A 11 -15.54 -32.71 -4.07
C PHE A 11 -16.84 -32.96 -4.81
N ILE A 12 -17.12 -32.15 -5.81
CA ILE A 12 -18.31 -32.21 -6.64
C ILE A 12 -17.88 -32.57 -8.06
N SER A 13 -18.46 -33.60 -8.63
CA SER A 13 -18.26 -33.95 -10.04
C SER A 13 -19.40 -33.36 -10.87
N PRO A 14 -19.17 -32.39 -11.76
CA PRO A 14 -20.24 -31.82 -12.60
C PRO A 14 -20.93 -32.85 -13.46
N ILE A 15 -20.25 -33.94 -13.82
CA ILE A 15 -20.79 -35.02 -14.63
C ILE A 15 -21.71 -35.95 -13.80
N LYS A 16 -21.32 -36.26 -12.56
CA LYS A 16 -22.07 -37.19 -11.69
C LYS A 16 -23.14 -36.48 -10.86
N GLU A 17 -22.90 -35.22 -10.50
CA GLU A 17 -23.77 -34.42 -9.63
C GLU A 17 -24.11 -33.05 -10.27
N PRO A 18 -24.73 -33.02 -11.46
CA PRO A 18 -24.95 -31.80 -12.23
C PRO A 18 -25.80 -30.76 -11.50
N LYS A 19 -26.82 -31.23 -10.75
CA LYS A 19 -27.65 -30.31 -9.94
C LYS A 19 -26.85 -29.59 -8.87
N LEU A 20 -25.99 -30.33 -8.14
CA LEU A 20 -25.19 -29.79 -7.08
C LEU A 20 -24.11 -28.80 -7.61
N ALA A 21 -23.54 -29.12 -8.79
CA ALA A 21 -22.64 -28.21 -9.48
C ALA A 21 -23.34 -26.90 -9.86
N GLN A 22 -24.55 -26.99 -10.39
CA GLN A 22 -25.35 -25.82 -10.74
C GLN A 22 -25.77 -24.98 -9.52
N GLU A 23 -26.20 -25.63 -8.43
CA GLU A 23 -26.56 -24.97 -7.17
C GLU A 23 -25.38 -24.20 -6.57
N ASN A 24 -24.15 -24.71 -6.71
CA ASN A 24 -22.93 -24.03 -6.25
C ASN A 24 -22.31 -23.13 -7.34
N GLY A 25 -22.96 -22.92 -8.47
CA GLY A 25 -22.49 -22.03 -9.53
C GLY A 25 -21.20 -22.47 -10.23
N ILE A 26 -20.81 -23.74 -10.12
CA ILE A 26 -19.60 -24.30 -10.73
C ILE A 26 -19.78 -24.36 -12.24
N LYS A 27 -18.88 -23.73 -12.99
CA LYS A 27 -18.93 -23.61 -14.45
C LYS A 27 -17.81 -24.34 -15.17
N GLU A 28 -16.70 -24.56 -14.52
CA GLU A 28 -15.50 -25.11 -15.14
C GLU A 28 -14.86 -26.19 -14.25
N ASP A 29 -14.14 -27.11 -14.88
CA ASP A 29 -13.40 -28.14 -14.16
C ASP A 29 -12.25 -27.51 -13.34
N GLY A 30 -12.07 -27.99 -12.11
CA GLY A 30 -11.04 -27.51 -11.20
C GLY A 30 -11.38 -26.20 -10.50
N GLU A 31 -12.57 -25.63 -10.72
CA GLU A 31 -13.03 -24.46 -9.97
C GLU A 31 -13.23 -24.80 -8.48
N VAL A 32 -12.80 -23.91 -7.59
CA VAL A 32 -13.00 -24.04 -6.14
C VAL A 32 -13.97 -22.96 -5.69
N VAL A 33 -15.04 -23.37 -5.00
CA VAL A 33 -15.98 -22.49 -4.33
C VAL A 33 -15.65 -22.48 -2.84
N VAL A 34 -15.40 -21.30 -2.30
CA VAL A 34 -15.14 -21.10 -0.87
C VAL A 34 -16.33 -20.42 -0.24
N GLU A 35 -16.89 -21.02 0.78
CA GLU A 35 -17.99 -20.45 1.55
C GLU A 35 -17.56 -20.06 2.96
N TYR A 36 -17.96 -18.87 3.39
CA TYR A 36 -17.77 -18.39 4.75
C TYR A 36 -18.91 -17.46 5.16
N GLN A 37 -19.55 -17.74 6.32
CA GLN A 37 -20.66 -16.94 6.86
C GLN A 37 -21.77 -16.64 5.83
N LYS A 38 -22.21 -17.65 5.06
CA LYS A 38 -23.23 -17.57 4.01
C LYS A 38 -22.84 -16.71 2.80
N ARG A 39 -21.57 -16.44 2.61
CA ARG A 39 -21.03 -15.81 1.41
C ARG A 39 -20.17 -16.81 0.67
N SER A 40 -20.19 -16.77 -0.64
CA SER A 40 -19.39 -17.64 -1.51
C SER A 40 -18.59 -16.84 -2.51
N GLU A 41 -17.37 -17.28 -2.77
CA GLU A 41 -16.47 -16.75 -3.77
C GLU A 41 -15.87 -17.90 -4.58
N HIS A 42 -15.59 -17.63 -5.83
CA HIS A 42 -15.06 -18.59 -6.77
C HIS A 42 -13.62 -18.27 -7.14
N ILE A 43 -12.78 -19.29 -7.23
CA ILE A 43 -11.42 -19.19 -7.72
C ILE A 43 -11.14 -20.30 -8.74
N LYS A 44 -10.46 -19.96 -9.82
CA LYS A 44 -10.11 -20.85 -10.93
C LYS A 44 -8.61 -21.12 -10.97
N PRO A 45 -8.20 -22.28 -11.51
CA PRO A 45 -6.77 -22.54 -11.73
C PRO A 45 -6.15 -21.56 -12.77
N PRO A 46 -4.86 -21.26 -12.66
CA PRO A 46 -3.92 -21.71 -11.64
C PRO A 46 -4.12 -20.99 -10.30
N PHE A 47 -4.05 -21.72 -9.19
CA PHE A 47 -4.26 -21.16 -7.86
C PHE A 47 -2.99 -20.45 -7.36
N ALA A 48 -2.98 -19.14 -7.43
CA ALA A 48 -1.92 -18.34 -6.81
C ALA A 48 -2.25 -18.07 -5.33
N GLU A 49 -1.22 -18.10 -4.47
CA GLU A 49 -1.37 -17.82 -3.03
C GLU A 49 -2.00 -16.46 -2.79
N GLN A 50 -1.59 -15.45 -3.57
CA GLN A 50 -2.13 -14.10 -3.48
C GLN A 50 -3.63 -14.03 -3.80
N GLU A 51 -4.09 -14.75 -4.82
CA GLU A 51 -5.50 -14.78 -5.19
C GLU A 51 -6.35 -15.48 -4.13
N MET A 52 -5.84 -16.58 -3.57
CA MET A 52 -6.50 -17.29 -2.47
C MET A 52 -6.59 -16.42 -1.22
N THR A 53 -5.51 -15.71 -0.89
CA THR A 53 -5.47 -14.76 0.23
C THR A 53 -6.47 -13.62 0.03
N ASN A 54 -6.52 -13.03 -1.16
CA ASN A 54 -7.49 -11.99 -1.50
C ASN A 54 -8.94 -12.50 -1.40
N LEU A 55 -9.20 -13.74 -1.84
CA LEU A 55 -10.50 -14.37 -1.70
C LEU A 55 -10.92 -14.51 -0.24
N PHE A 56 -10.03 -15.00 0.63
CA PHE A 56 -10.30 -15.09 2.06
C PHE A 56 -10.53 -13.72 2.69
N MET A 57 -9.77 -12.71 2.30
CA MET A 57 -9.97 -11.33 2.76
C MET A 57 -11.36 -10.82 2.37
N ARG A 58 -11.78 -11.00 1.10
CA ARG A 58 -13.12 -10.59 0.64
C ARG A 58 -14.23 -11.31 1.42
N LEU A 59 -14.10 -12.61 1.64
CA LEU A 59 -15.07 -13.38 2.40
C LEU A 59 -15.12 -13.01 3.89
N SER A 60 -13.97 -12.66 4.47
CA SER A 60 -13.87 -12.29 5.90
C SER A 60 -14.35 -10.88 6.18
N ARG A 61 -14.35 -10.00 5.19
CA ARG A 61 -14.71 -8.60 5.35
C ARG A 61 -16.20 -8.45 5.67
N THR A 62 -16.49 -7.95 6.87
CA THR A 62 -17.88 -7.77 7.35
C THR A 62 -18.49 -6.46 6.88
N ASN A 63 -17.65 -5.45 6.69
CA ASN A 63 -18.07 -4.13 6.25
C ASN A 63 -17.91 -3.99 4.73
N GLN A 64 -19.04 -3.88 4.02
CA GLN A 64 -19.08 -3.68 2.56
C GLN A 64 -19.36 -2.21 2.18
N GLN A 65 -19.25 -1.30 3.12
CA GLN A 65 -19.43 0.12 2.84
C GLN A 65 -18.34 0.63 1.90
N ALA A 66 -18.72 1.53 1.00
CA ALA A 66 -17.79 2.08 0.03
C ALA A 66 -16.76 3.01 0.70
N VAL A 67 -15.52 2.96 0.22
CA VAL A 67 -14.51 3.98 0.44
C VAL A 67 -14.87 5.17 -0.45
N MET A 68 -15.25 6.29 0.15
CA MET A 68 -15.52 7.52 -0.57
C MET A 68 -14.21 8.25 -0.82
N TYR A 69 -13.99 8.75 -2.01
CA TYR A 69 -12.81 9.58 -2.30
C TYR A 69 -13.23 10.95 -2.85
N LEU A 70 -12.64 11.99 -2.27
CA LEU A 70 -12.91 13.38 -2.66
C LEU A 70 -12.38 13.63 -4.08
N ASP A 71 -13.16 14.34 -4.88
CA ASP A 71 -12.82 14.74 -6.25
C ASP A 71 -13.37 16.15 -6.54
N GLY A 72 -12.63 16.90 -7.35
CA GLY A 72 -13.01 18.25 -7.78
C GLY A 72 -11.92 19.30 -7.57
N HIS A 73 -10.91 19.00 -6.76
CA HIS A 73 -9.84 19.94 -6.40
C HIS A 73 -8.46 19.49 -6.90
N GLY A 74 -8.42 18.55 -7.86
CA GLY A 74 -7.18 18.03 -8.44
C GLY A 74 -6.54 16.95 -7.58
N GLU A 75 -7.32 16.25 -6.78
CA GLU A 75 -6.90 15.11 -5.98
C GLU A 75 -6.34 13.98 -6.87
N ARG A 76 -5.49 13.15 -6.29
CA ARG A 76 -5.03 11.90 -6.91
C ARG A 76 -6.20 10.93 -7.02
N ASN A 77 -6.48 10.44 -8.22
CA ASN A 77 -7.66 9.63 -8.49
C ASN A 77 -7.41 8.14 -8.16
N LEU A 78 -8.32 7.52 -7.38
CA LEU A 78 -8.24 6.11 -6.99
C LEU A 78 -8.52 5.12 -8.12
N ILE A 79 -9.00 5.57 -9.26
CA ILE A 79 -9.21 4.77 -10.47
C ILE A 79 -8.43 5.32 -11.67
N GLY A 80 -7.58 6.34 -11.44
CA GLY A 80 -6.83 7.04 -12.47
C GLY A 80 -5.59 6.28 -12.93
N LEU A 81 -5.19 6.50 -14.18
CA LEU A 81 -4.05 5.81 -14.81
C LEU A 81 -2.80 6.68 -14.94
N LYS A 82 -2.85 7.96 -14.55
CA LYS A 82 -1.69 8.83 -14.60
C LYS A 82 -0.63 8.41 -13.58
N ASN A 83 0.61 8.76 -13.82
CA ASN A 83 1.72 8.45 -12.92
C ASN A 83 1.47 8.92 -11.47
N ASN A 84 0.89 10.10 -11.32
CA ASN A 84 0.58 10.70 -10.02
C ASN A 84 -0.75 10.24 -9.41
N ASP A 85 -1.61 9.53 -10.17
CA ASP A 85 -2.82 8.95 -9.62
C ASP A 85 -2.49 7.77 -8.71
N VAL A 86 -3.47 7.34 -7.94
CA VAL A 86 -3.38 6.20 -7.03
C VAL A 86 -4.27 5.02 -7.49
N GLY A 87 -4.41 4.87 -8.82
CA GLY A 87 -5.31 3.88 -9.42
C GLY A 87 -4.84 2.44 -9.23
N GLU A 88 -3.53 2.17 -9.24
CA GLU A 88 -3.04 0.82 -8.93
C GLU A 88 -3.31 0.46 -7.47
N PHE A 89 -3.18 1.42 -6.54
CA PHE A 89 -3.62 1.23 -5.16
C PHE A 89 -5.12 0.91 -5.07
N GLY A 90 -5.97 1.66 -5.78
CA GLY A 90 -7.40 1.40 -5.88
C GLY A 90 -7.69 -0.02 -6.37
N LYS A 91 -7.06 -0.45 -7.45
CA LYS A 91 -7.19 -1.80 -8.01
C LYS A 91 -6.79 -2.90 -7.02
N GLN A 92 -5.70 -2.69 -6.26
CA GLN A 92 -5.30 -3.62 -5.21
C GLN A 92 -6.33 -3.68 -4.07
N LEU A 93 -6.93 -2.58 -3.70
CA LEU A 93 -8.01 -2.54 -2.71
C LEU A 93 -9.29 -3.23 -3.25
N GLU A 94 -9.66 -3.04 -4.51
CA GLU A 94 -10.78 -3.74 -5.14
C GLU A 94 -10.59 -5.26 -5.11
N SER A 95 -9.40 -5.74 -5.43
CA SER A 95 -9.06 -7.17 -5.36
C SER A 95 -9.25 -7.76 -3.96
N LYS A 96 -9.17 -6.92 -2.92
CA LYS A 96 -9.39 -7.26 -1.51
C LYS A 96 -10.82 -7.00 -1.03
N GLY A 97 -11.74 -6.63 -1.91
CA GLY A 97 -13.17 -6.47 -1.65
C GLY A 97 -13.62 -5.09 -1.20
N PHE A 98 -12.80 -4.05 -1.35
CA PHE A 98 -13.26 -2.68 -1.18
C PHE A 98 -14.04 -2.20 -2.40
N LYS A 99 -15.04 -1.37 -2.16
CA LYS A 99 -15.77 -0.64 -3.20
C LYS A 99 -15.47 0.83 -3.08
N PHE A 100 -15.49 1.56 -4.19
CA PHE A 100 -15.23 2.98 -4.23
C PHE A 100 -16.46 3.79 -4.64
N ALA A 101 -16.57 4.99 -4.07
CA ALA A 101 -17.53 6.00 -4.50
C ALA A 101 -16.82 7.34 -4.65
N ASN A 102 -16.89 7.92 -5.83
CA ASN A 102 -16.44 9.29 -6.08
C ASN A 102 -17.37 10.26 -5.32
N LEU A 103 -16.79 11.26 -4.68
CA LEU A 103 -17.51 12.27 -3.91
C LEU A 103 -17.09 13.67 -4.36
N ASN A 104 -18.00 14.37 -5.05
CA ASN A 104 -17.81 15.77 -5.41
C ASN A 104 -18.69 16.64 -4.51
N LEU A 105 -18.08 17.32 -3.53
CA LEU A 105 -18.79 18.12 -2.54
C LEU A 105 -19.31 19.46 -3.07
N ALA A 106 -18.94 19.88 -4.29
CA ALA A 106 -19.59 21.00 -4.94
C ALA A 106 -21.03 20.67 -5.37
N ILE A 107 -21.31 19.38 -5.60
CA ILE A 107 -22.62 18.87 -6.03
C ILE A 107 -23.37 18.22 -4.88
N GLU A 108 -22.69 17.36 -4.11
CA GLU A 108 -23.30 16.63 -3.00
C GLU A 108 -23.61 17.55 -1.81
N SER A 109 -24.73 17.33 -1.19
CA SER A 109 -25.18 18.16 -0.02
C SER A 109 -24.34 17.93 1.23
N GLU A 110 -23.84 16.70 1.44
CA GLU A 110 -23.03 16.30 2.58
C GLU A 110 -22.17 15.07 2.25
N VAL A 111 -21.21 14.76 3.12
CA VAL A 111 -20.47 13.48 3.06
C VAL A 111 -21.36 12.38 3.65
N PRO A 112 -21.68 11.32 2.89
CA PRO A 112 -22.55 10.25 3.39
C PRO A 112 -21.94 9.48 4.56
N LEU A 113 -22.70 9.26 5.63
CA LEU A 113 -22.27 8.49 6.82
C LEU A 113 -22.35 6.97 6.64
N ASN A 114 -22.90 6.50 5.52
CA ASN A 114 -22.98 5.08 5.18
C ASN A 114 -21.73 4.54 4.46
N GLY A 115 -20.73 5.39 4.19
CA GLY A 115 -19.41 4.99 3.72
C GLY A 115 -18.54 4.46 4.86
N SER A 116 -17.50 3.70 4.52
CA SER A 116 -16.52 3.20 5.50
C SER A 116 -15.59 4.32 5.98
N MET A 117 -15.17 5.16 5.05
CA MET A 117 -14.28 6.29 5.29
C MET A 117 -14.32 7.29 4.13
N LEU A 118 -13.77 8.47 4.37
CA LEU A 118 -13.42 9.45 3.35
C LEU A 118 -11.91 9.40 3.09
N VAL A 119 -11.53 9.43 1.84
CA VAL A 119 -10.14 9.59 1.39
C VAL A 119 -9.99 10.96 0.75
N ILE A 120 -9.07 11.78 1.24
CA ILE A 120 -8.65 13.05 0.65
C ILE A 120 -7.20 12.85 0.19
N ALA A 121 -7.00 12.71 -1.11
CA ALA A 121 -5.71 12.34 -1.68
C ALA A 121 -5.06 13.53 -2.37
N SER A 122 -4.33 14.34 -1.60
CA SER A 122 -3.46 15.41 -2.11
C SER A 122 -4.20 16.42 -3.01
N PRO A 123 -5.18 17.18 -2.50
CA PRO A 123 -5.83 18.24 -3.25
C PRO A 123 -4.80 19.26 -3.73
N GLN A 124 -4.98 19.76 -4.95
CA GLN A 124 -4.08 20.72 -5.60
C GLN A 124 -4.70 22.13 -5.68
N LYS A 125 -5.98 22.24 -5.34
CA LYS A 125 -6.73 23.50 -5.35
C LYS A 125 -7.39 23.70 -4.00
N ILE A 126 -7.70 24.94 -3.70
CA ILE A 126 -8.39 25.31 -2.46
C ILE A 126 -9.80 24.73 -2.44
N ILE A 127 -10.11 23.96 -1.41
CA ILE A 127 -11.44 23.45 -1.10
C ILE A 127 -12.25 24.59 -0.48
N SER A 128 -13.46 24.82 -0.96
CA SER A 128 -14.27 25.95 -0.54
C SER A 128 -14.71 25.81 0.95
N PRO A 129 -14.93 26.92 1.66
CA PRO A 129 -15.37 26.87 3.06
C PRO A 129 -16.69 26.12 3.27
N VAL A 130 -17.56 26.06 2.26
CA VAL A 130 -18.80 25.30 2.32
C VAL A 130 -18.52 23.79 2.31
N GLU A 131 -17.62 23.35 1.46
CA GLU A 131 -17.21 21.94 1.39
C GLU A 131 -16.42 21.50 2.63
N VAL A 132 -15.53 22.38 3.13
CA VAL A 132 -14.79 22.16 4.39
C VAL A 132 -15.75 21.91 5.57
N LYS A 133 -16.84 22.68 5.66
CA LYS A 133 -17.88 22.46 6.69
C LYS A 133 -18.56 21.10 6.55
N LYS A 134 -18.78 20.60 5.34
CA LYS A 134 -19.35 19.26 5.10
C LYS A 134 -18.38 18.17 5.58
N ILE A 135 -17.09 18.30 5.28
CA ILE A 135 -16.05 17.37 5.75
C ILE A 135 -15.94 17.39 7.27
N LYS A 136 -15.90 18.58 7.87
CA LYS A 136 -15.85 18.74 9.32
C LYS A 136 -17.08 18.12 10.01
N LYS A 137 -18.30 18.38 9.49
CA LYS A 137 -19.54 17.76 9.98
C LYS A 137 -19.48 16.24 9.91
N PHE A 138 -18.94 15.67 8.83
CA PHE A 138 -18.72 14.23 8.69
C PHE A 138 -17.82 13.67 9.80
N LEU A 139 -16.70 14.34 10.10
CA LEU A 139 -15.80 13.96 11.20
C LEU A 139 -16.47 14.13 12.57
N GLU A 140 -17.20 15.21 12.79
CA GLU A 140 -17.97 15.43 14.04
C GLU A 140 -19.04 14.36 14.24
N SER A 141 -19.53 13.76 13.15
CA SER A 141 -20.53 12.68 13.15
C SER A 141 -19.93 11.26 13.21
N GLY A 142 -18.63 11.14 13.48
CA GLY A 142 -17.95 9.84 13.65
C GLY A 142 -17.38 9.23 12.38
N GLY A 143 -17.25 10.00 11.30
CA GLY A 143 -16.66 9.56 10.04
C GLY A 143 -15.15 9.32 10.15
N ASN A 144 -14.64 8.30 9.47
CA ASN A 144 -13.22 7.97 9.39
C ASN A 144 -12.56 8.69 8.20
N LEU A 145 -11.28 9.04 8.32
CA LEU A 145 -10.57 9.81 7.30
C LEU A 145 -9.17 9.24 7.05
N LEU A 146 -8.83 9.07 5.75
CA LEU A 146 -7.45 9.03 5.27
C LEU A 146 -7.15 10.35 4.57
N TRP A 147 -6.15 11.08 5.06
CA TRP A 147 -5.74 12.35 4.47
C TRP A 147 -4.28 12.28 4.08
N LEU A 148 -4.03 12.34 2.78
CA LEU A 148 -2.71 12.37 2.18
C LEU A 148 -2.40 13.80 1.75
N LEU A 149 -1.22 14.31 2.12
CA LEU A 149 -0.72 15.64 1.78
C LEU A 149 0.39 15.50 0.74
N ASP A 150 0.60 16.51 -0.09
CA ASP A 150 1.74 16.58 -1.02
C ASP A 150 2.66 17.77 -0.74
N ASP A 151 2.18 18.69 0.08
CA ASP A 151 2.92 19.89 0.47
C ASP A 151 2.57 20.31 1.91
N ASN A 152 3.06 21.46 2.33
CA ASN A 152 2.79 22.03 3.65
C ASN A 152 1.52 22.92 3.69
N ASN A 153 0.64 22.79 2.71
CA ASN A 153 -0.61 23.54 2.61
C ASN A 153 -1.81 22.62 2.82
N PHE A 154 -2.75 23.04 3.62
CA PHE A 154 -3.99 22.31 3.82
C PHE A 154 -5.05 22.55 2.73
N HIS A 155 -4.75 23.36 1.74
CA HIS A 155 -5.65 23.67 0.62
C HIS A 155 -7.08 24.04 1.05
N GLY A 156 -7.19 24.88 2.09
CA GLY A 156 -8.47 25.33 2.66
C GLY A 156 -9.00 24.45 3.79
N LEU A 157 -8.43 23.28 4.04
CA LEU A 157 -8.84 22.36 5.11
C LEU A 157 -8.29 22.76 6.50
N ASP A 158 -7.94 24.03 6.72
CA ASP A 158 -7.37 24.53 7.97
C ASP A 158 -8.28 24.31 9.19
N GLU A 159 -9.61 24.41 9.01
CA GLU A 159 -10.58 24.11 10.07
C GLU A 159 -10.58 22.62 10.44
N VAL A 160 -10.39 21.73 9.45
CA VAL A 160 -10.28 20.29 9.69
C VAL A 160 -8.97 19.98 10.39
N ALA A 161 -7.86 20.57 9.92
CA ALA A 161 -6.55 20.44 10.56
C ALA A 161 -6.59 20.90 12.02
N SER A 162 -7.19 22.06 12.28
CA SER A 162 -7.36 22.60 13.63
C SER A 162 -8.21 21.69 14.52
N TYR A 163 -9.30 21.13 13.97
CA TYR A 163 -10.17 20.18 14.68
C TYR A 163 -9.43 18.89 15.07
N LEU A 164 -8.51 18.43 14.25
CA LEU A 164 -7.65 17.27 14.48
C LEU A 164 -6.33 17.62 15.19
N GLY A 165 -6.11 18.89 15.54
CA GLY A 165 -4.89 19.37 16.19
C GLY A 165 -3.64 19.19 15.35
N LEU A 166 -3.75 19.11 14.02
CA LEU A 166 -2.67 18.88 13.10
C LEU A 166 -1.82 20.12 12.91
N SER A 167 -0.54 19.91 12.67
CA SER A 167 0.41 20.89 12.18
C SER A 167 1.32 20.27 11.15
N VAL A 168 1.60 21.00 10.09
CA VAL A 168 2.55 20.64 9.05
C VAL A 168 3.66 21.69 9.07
N SER A 169 4.89 21.25 9.13
CA SER A 169 6.04 22.18 9.11
C SER A 169 6.36 22.56 7.67
N GLY A 170 6.70 23.84 7.47
CA GLY A 170 7.32 24.27 6.21
C GLY A 170 8.64 23.55 6.00
N GLY A 171 8.93 23.22 4.75
CA GLY A 171 10.17 22.54 4.40
C GLY A 171 9.98 21.11 3.91
N GLN A 172 11.08 20.49 3.53
CA GLN A 172 11.14 19.18 2.93
C GLN A 172 12.11 18.29 3.69
N VAL A 173 11.79 17.02 3.84
CA VAL A 173 12.68 16.05 4.47
C VAL A 173 13.82 15.70 3.52
N ILE A 174 15.05 15.80 3.99
CA ILE A 174 16.26 15.44 3.27
C ILE A 174 16.88 14.21 3.92
N ASP A 175 17.08 13.17 3.12
CA ASP A 175 17.78 11.94 3.53
C ASP A 175 19.09 11.80 2.76
N PRO A 176 20.24 12.07 3.37
CA PRO A 176 21.53 12.00 2.68
C PRO A 176 21.97 10.55 2.39
N THR A 177 21.32 9.56 3.01
CA THR A 177 21.64 8.13 2.85
C THR A 177 20.94 7.51 1.65
N GLU A 178 19.82 8.09 1.21
CA GLU A 178 19.05 7.62 0.06
C GLU A 178 19.50 8.35 -1.21
N LYS A 179 20.22 7.63 -2.06
CA LYS A 179 20.61 8.11 -3.39
C LYS A 179 20.05 7.18 -4.43
N VAL A 180 19.10 7.67 -5.21
CA VAL A 180 18.61 6.98 -6.40
C VAL A 180 19.23 7.67 -7.62
N GLU A 181 20.09 6.95 -8.36
CA GLU A 181 20.68 7.47 -9.59
C GLU A 181 19.59 7.80 -10.60
N GLY A 182 19.66 9.02 -11.17
CA GLY A 182 18.73 9.48 -12.21
C GLY A 182 17.39 10.03 -11.71
N VAL A 183 17.16 10.11 -10.41
CA VAL A 183 15.97 10.73 -9.81
C VAL A 183 16.38 12.02 -9.12
N ASN A 184 15.81 13.15 -9.55
CA ASN A 184 16.04 14.47 -8.92
C ASN A 184 15.15 14.70 -7.68
N GLU A 185 14.51 13.67 -7.16
CA GLU A 185 13.59 13.77 -6.03
C GLU A 185 14.30 13.37 -4.73
N ASN A 186 14.00 14.10 -3.66
CA ASN A 186 14.46 13.72 -2.33
C ASN A 186 13.60 12.55 -1.84
N ILE A 187 14.22 11.41 -1.66
CA ILE A 187 13.57 10.20 -1.15
C ILE A 187 13.99 10.03 0.30
N ALA A 188 13.01 9.87 1.18
CA ALA A 188 13.22 9.50 2.56
C ALA A 188 12.74 8.07 2.80
N SER A 189 13.51 7.29 3.55
CA SER A 189 13.16 5.90 3.86
C SER A 189 12.78 5.74 5.32
N ALA A 190 11.80 4.86 5.55
CA ALA A 190 11.45 4.38 6.88
C ALA A 190 11.66 2.86 6.98
N SER A 191 12.30 2.45 8.05
CA SER A 191 12.47 1.04 8.45
C SER A 191 12.07 0.81 9.92
N SER A 192 11.74 1.88 10.62
CA SER A 192 11.25 1.89 12.01
C SER A 192 9.92 2.62 12.07
N TYR A 193 8.98 2.05 12.78
CA TYR A 193 7.60 2.50 12.83
C TYR A 193 7.12 2.61 14.28
N GLY A 194 6.17 3.48 14.55
CA GLY A 194 5.54 3.61 15.86
C GLY A 194 4.76 2.37 16.27
N GLU A 195 4.59 2.17 17.57
CA GLU A 195 3.74 1.10 18.11
C GLU A 195 2.27 1.42 17.85
N HIS A 196 1.71 0.88 16.79
CA HIS A 196 0.33 1.06 16.41
C HIS A 196 -0.20 -0.16 15.65
N ALA A 197 -1.53 -0.39 15.65
CA ALA A 197 -2.13 -1.50 14.93
C ALA A 197 -1.75 -1.52 13.44
N ILE A 198 -1.66 -0.38 12.76
CA ILE A 198 -1.26 -0.25 11.35
C ILE A 198 0.14 -0.80 11.09
N THR A 199 1.04 -0.57 12.04
CA THR A 199 2.48 -0.86 11.90
C THR A 199 2.94 -2.06 12.70
N LYS A 200 2.02 -2.71 13.42
CA LYS A 200 2.31 -3.90 14.20
C LYS A 200 2.83 -5.03 13.30
N ASN A 201 4.02 -5.52 13.62
CA ASN A 201 4.72 -6.55 12.83
C ASN A 201 5.05 -6.12 11.38
N PHE A 202 4.99 -4.84 11.06
CA PHE A 202 5.37 -4.33 9.75
C PHE A 202 6.90 -4.20 9.69
N MET A 203 7.55 -5.02 8.85
CA MET A 203 9.01 -5.12 8.77
C MET A 203 9.56 -4.66 7.41
N LEU A 204 8.70 -4.21 6.50
CA LEU A 204 9.12 -3.77 5.18
C LEU A 204 9.61 -2.31 5.24
N GLY A 205 10.70 -2.02 4.55
CA GLY A 205 11.11 -0.64 4.34
C GLY A 205 10.14 0.08 3.39
N THR A 206 9.79 1.32 3.70
CA THR A 206 8.95 2.17 2.84
C THR A 206 9.72 3.39 2.38
N ARG A 207 9.34 3.93 1.21
CA ARG A 207 10.01 5.08 0.58
C ARG A 207 9.03 6.18 0.23
N PHE A 208 9.41 7.40 0.55
CA PHE A 208 8.60 8.60 0.41
C PHE A 208 9.37 9.65 -0.39
N SER A 209 8.82 10.05 -1.52
CA SER A 209 9.41 11.09 -2.36
C SER A 209 8.82 12.46 -1.99
N ASN A 210 9.67 13.45 -1.71
CA ASN A 210 9.26 14.81 -1.36
C ASN A 210 8.28 14.88 -0.17
N VAL A 211 8.61 14.19 0.92
CA VAL A 211 7.73 14.09 2.10
C VAL A 211 7.88 15.29 3.03
N HIS A 212 6.78 15.64 3.69
CA HIS A 212 6.68 16.74 4.66
C HIS A 212 6.44 16.22 6.07
N GLU A 213 6.90 16.99 7.05
CA GLU A 213 6.64 16.69 8.46
C GLU A 213 5.17 16.91 8.80
N VAL A 214 4.56 15.92 9.46
CA VAL A 214 3.21 16.00 10.02
C VAL A 214 3.25 15.70 11.50
N ASN A 215 2.70 16.60 12.31
CA ASN A 215 2.55 16.41 13.74
C ASN A 215 1.09 16.67 14.15
N ALA A 216 0.70 16.14 15.30
CA ALA A 216 -0.53 16.47 15.95
C ALA A 216 -0.31 16.66 17.45
N LYS A 217 -1.16 17.44 18.13
CA LYS A 217 -1.12 17.57 19.59
C LYS A 217 -1.45 16.22 20.23
N GLY A 218 -0.68 15.83 21.25
CA GLY A 218 -0.75 14.48 21.82
C GLY A 218 -2.12 14.10 22.42
N THR A 219 -2.81 15.04 23.05
CA THR A 219 -4.18 14.85 23.53
C THR A 219 -4.99 16.10 23.21
N LEU A 220 -6.16 15.90 22.69
CA LEU A 220 -7.09 16.96 22.30
C LEU A 220 -8.31 16.94 23.22
N ASP A 221 -8.88 18.12 23.52
CA ASP A 221 -10.06 18.27 24.36
C ASP A 221 -11.30 17.55 23.80
N ASN A 222 -11.30 17.25 22.50
CA ASN A 222 -12.35 16.50 21.80
C ASN A 222 -12.18 14.97 21.84
N GLY A 223 -11.27 14.46 22.68
CA GLY A 223 -11.08 13.04 22.98
C GLY A 223 -10.21 12.27 21.98
N TRP A 224 -9.55 12.95 21.05
CA TRP A 224 -8.58 12.28 20.16
C TRP A 224 -7.31 11.90 20.89
N GLU A 225 -6.92 10.64 20.72
CA GLU A 225 -5.60 10.10 21.07
C GLU A 225 -4.75 10.06 19.79
N VAL A 226 -3.53 10.54 19.89
CA VAL A 226 -2.61 10.66 18.75
C VAL A 226 -1.44 9.70 18.89
N SER A 227 -1.15 8.98 17.82
CA SER A 227 0.03 8.11 17.70
C SER A 227 0.87 8.53 16.49
N LYS A 228 2.17 8.63 16.67
CA LYS A 228 3.11 8.73 15.55
C LYS A 228 3.19 7.38 14.85
N LEU A 229 3.10 7.36 13.53
CA LEU A 229 3.15 6.12 12.76
C LEU A 229 4.49 5.88 12.11
N ILE A 230 5.06 6.91 11.48
CA ILE A 230 6.21 6.77 10.60
C ILE A 230 7.19 7.91 10.89
N GLU A 231 8.39 7.53 11.27
CA GLU A 231 9.54 8.44 11.36
C GLU A 231 10.56 8.06 10.29
N VAL A 232 11.07 9.05 9.57
CA VAL A 232 12.02 8.88 8.46
C VAL A 232 13.32 9.59 8.73
N SER A 233 14.34 9.28 7.95
CA SER A 233 15.61 10.00 7.87
C SER A 233 16.26 10.26 9.23
N PRO A 234 16.61 9.23 10.02
CA PRO A 234 17.23 9.44 11.34
C PRO A 234 18.56 10.18 11.27
N ASN A 235 19.27 10.11 10.14
CA ASN A 235 20.52 10.82 9.87
C ASN A 235 20.34 12.02 8.92
N GLY A 236 19.09 12.38 8.62
CA GLY A 236 18.71 13.48 7.75
C GLY A 236 18.18 14.66 8.54
N TRP A 237 17.48 15.54 7.87
CA TRP A 237 16.90 16.75 8.46
C TRP A 237 15.65 17.22 7.72
N LEU A 238 14.88 18.06 8.37
CA LEU A 238 13.85 18.85 7.73
C LEU A 238 14.50 20.17 7.27
N GLU A 239 14.60 20.34 5.96
CA GLU A 239 15.15 21.53 5.30
C GLU A 239 14.11 22.65 5.33
N SER A 240 14.44 23.76 5.99
CA SER A 240 13.53 24.90 6.16
C SER A 240 13.61 25.89 5.01
N SER A 241 14.70 25.87 4.25
CA SER A 241 14.91 26.75 3.10
C SER A 241 14.18 26.24 1.87
N GLN A 242 13.75 27.16 0.99
CA GLN A 242 13.26 26.75 -0.32
C GLN A 242 14.42 26.18 -1.15
N ALA A 243 14.18 25.03 -1.77
CA ALA A 243 15.16 24.42 -2.66
C ALA A 243 15.58 25.41 -3.76
N ILE A 244 16.85 25.78 -3.77
CA ILE A 244 17.42 26.58 -4.86
C ILE A 244 17.81 25.61 -5.97
N ALA A 245 17.29 25.86 -7.18
CA ALA A 245 17.58 25.03 -8.35
C ALA A 245 19.10 24.86 -8.51
N ASN A 246 19.57 23.61 -8.64
CA ASN A 246 20.97 23.22 -8.81
C ASN A 246 21.87 23.37 -7.56
N GLN A 247 21.33 23.66 -6.39
CA GLN A 247 22.08 23.57 -5.14
C GLN A 247 21.67 22.31 -4.37
N LYS A 248 22.67 21.58 -3.85
CA LYS A 248 22.38 20.47 -2.91
C LYS A 248 22.00 21.08 -1.57
N PRO A 249 20.90 20.64 -0.95
CA PRO A 249 20.56 21.09 0.39
C PRO A 249 21.67 20.69 1.37
N THR A 250 21.99 21.59 2.29
CA THR A 250 22.98 21.40 3.35
C THR A 250 22.35 21.76 4.67
N PHE A 251 22.63 20.97 5.70
CA PHE A 251 22.07 21.22 7.03
C PHE A 251 22.54 22.56 7.62
N ASP A 252 21.59 23.43 7.91
CA ASP A 252 21.80 24.75 8.52
C ASP A 252 21.47 24.73 10.02
N LYS A 253 22.50 24.70 10.87
CA LYS A 253 22.32 24.67 12.32
C LYS A 253 21.52 25.89 12.81
N GLY A 254 20.42 25.62 13.52
CA GLY A 254 19.52 26.65 14.08
C GLY A 254 18.39 27.09 13.17
N LYS A 255 18.36 26.61 11.92
CA LYS A 255 17.22 26.77 11.01
C LYS A 255 16.52 25.43 10.75
N ASP A 256 17.32 24.41 10.49
CA ASP A 256 16.83 23.08 10.14
C ASP A 256 16.66 22.21 11.39
N LYS A 257 15.74 21.26 11.30
CA LYS A 257 15.44 20.30 12.35
C LYS A 257 16.07 18.95 12.00
N LEU A 258 16.95 18.44 12.87
CA LEU A 258 17.52 17.09 12.71
C LEU A 258 16.44 16.01 12.81
N GLY A 259 16.64 14.91 12.08
CA GLY A 259 15.83 13.70 12.18
C GLY A 259 15.97 12.96 13.53
N PRO A 260 15.12 11.95 13.78
CA PRO A 260 14.08 11.46 12.87
C PRO A 260 12.90 12.43 12.73
N ILE A 261 12.33 12.48 11.53
CA ILE A 261 11.20 13.37 11.21
C ILE A 261 9.92 12.54 11.13
N ASN A 262 8.90 12.94 11.90
CA ASN A 262 7.60 12.31 11.85
C ASN A 262 6.82 12.77 10.62
N ILE A 263 6.35 11.82 9.79
CA ILE A 263 5.67 12.10 8.54
C ILE A 263 4.24 11.57 8.50
N ALA A 264 3.82 10.81 9.50
CA ALA A 264 2.47 10.28 9.56
C ALA A 264 1.98 10.14 10.99
N VAL A 265 0.70 10.41 11.19
CA VAL A 265 0.02 10.27 12.48
C VAL A 265 -1.29 9.48 12.31
N ALA A 266 -1.62 8.69 13.31
CA ALA A 266 -2.94 8.11 13.49
C ALA A 266 -3.63 8.81 14.68
N LEU A 267 -4.90 9.10 14.52
CA LEU A 267 -5.75 9.61 15.58
C LEU A 267 -6.91 8.65 15.77
N GLN A 268 -7.22 8.34 17.01
CA GLN A 268 -8.39 7.52 17.36
C GLN A 268 -9.15 8.11 18.53
N ARG A 269 -10.42 7.84 18.57
CA ARG A 269 -11.26 8.13 19.75
C ARG A 269 -12.45 7.18 19.83
N VAL A 270 -13.04 7.08 21.00
CA VAL A 270 -14.32 6.41 21.17
C VAL A 270 -15.43 7.33 20.66
N TYR A 271 -16.23 6.84 19.72
CA TYR A 271 -17.41 7.54 19.22
C TYR A 271 -18.61 6.60 19.22
N GLY A 272 -19.57 6.85 20.11
CA GLY A 272 -20.70 5.93 20.33
C GLY A 272 -20.25 4.52 20.75
N LYS A 273 -20.71 3.51 20.00
CA LYS A 273 -20.32 2.10 20.22
C LYS A 273 -19.12 1.66 19.36
N LYS A 274 -18.61 2.54 18.51
CA LYS A 274 -17.49 2.25 17.57
C LYS A 274 -16.34 3.22 17.84
N GLY A 275 -15.15 2.83 17.41
CA GLY A 275 -14.04 3.77 17.36
C GLY A 275 -14.15 4.65 16.12
N GLN A 276 -13.72 5.89 16.23
CA GLN A 276 -13.49 6.78 15.10
C GLN A 276 -11.97 6.88 14.86
N ARG A 277 -11.56 6.87 13.60
CA ARG A 277 -10.16 6.72 13.21
C ARG A 277 -9.79 7.68 12.09
N VAL A 278 -8.63 8.30 12.21
CA VAL A 278 -8.07 9.20 11.18
C VAL A 278 -6.60 8.85 10.98
N VAL A 279 -6.16 8.84 9.73
CA VAL A 279 -4.74 8.75 9.37
C VAL A 279 -4.39 9.94 8.50
N VAL A 280 -3.29 10.60 8.84
CA VAL A 280 -2.75 11.72 8.05
C VAL A 280 -1.30 11.42 7.71
N VAL A 281 -0.95 11.54 6.42
CA VAL A 281 0.40 11.29 5.92
C VAL A 281 0.88 12.51 5.14
N GLY A 282 2.07 12.99 5.43
CA GLY A 282 2.72 14.15 4.78
C GLY A 282 3.25 13.85 3.38
N ASN A 283 2.69 12.84 2.74
CA ASN A 283 3.04 12.44 1.38
C ASN A 283 1.93 11.58 0.79
N GLY A 284 1.36 11.98 -0.33
CA GLY A 284 0.42 11.15 -1.10
C GLY A 284 1.13 10.36 -2.19
N ASN A 285 2.34 10.78 -2.54
CA ASN A 285 3.07 10.20 -3.66
C ASN A 285 3.49 8.75 -3.41
N PHE A 286 3.67 8.33 -2.15
CA PHE A 286 4.08 6.95 -1.82
C PHE A 286 3.07 5.88 -2.31
N LEU A 287 1.80 6.24 -2.48
CA LEU A 287 0.74 5.36 -3.03
C LEU A 287 0.47 5.61 -4.51
N SER A 288 1.19 6.55 -5.15
CA SER A 288 0.99 6.81 -6.57
C SER A 288 1.37 5.62 -7.43
N ASN A 289 0.84 5.57 -8.66
CA ASN A 289 1.14 4.53 -9.64
C ASN A 289 2.66 4.39 -9.90
N THR A 290 3.44 5.47 -9.70
CA THR A 290 4.91 5.45 -9.83
C THR A 290 5.61 4.83 -8.63
N PHE A 291 5.13 5.09 -7.39
CA PHE A 291 5.87 4.76 -6.17
C PHE A 291 5.30 3.60 -5.36
N ILE A 292 4.10 3.14 -5.68
CA ILE A 292 3.39 2.11 -4.91
C ILE A 292 4.16 0.80 -4.76
N THR A 293 5.00 0.45 -5.73
CA THR A 293 5.81 -0.78 -5.73
C THR A 293 7.13 -0.64 -4.97
N ASN A 294 7.44 0.55 -4.44
CA ASN A 294 8.68 0.77 -3.72
C ASN A 294 8.62 0.20 -2.30
N GLY A 295 9.35 -0.90 -2.08
CA GLY A 295 9.37 -1.57 -0.79
C GLY A 295 7.97 -1.97 -0.31
N GLY A 296 7.63 -1.62 0.92
CA GLY A 296 6.35 -1.92 1.57
C GLY A 296 5.28 -0.85 1.41
N ASN A 297 5.39 0.08 0.44
CA ASN A 297 4.43 1.19 0.30
C ASN A 297 2.99 0.72 0.14
N LEU A 298 2.76 -0.27 -0.74
CA LEU A 298 1.45 -0.87 -0.94
C LEU A 298 0.90 -1.48 0.33
N ASP A 299 1.70 -2.30 1.02
CA ASP A 299 1.25 -3.03 2.22
C ASP A 299 0.93 -2.06 3.36
N LEU A 300 1.72 -1.01 3.52
CA LEU A 300 1.45 0.05 4.50
C LEU A 300 0.13 0.77 4.21
N GLY A 301 -0.11 1.12 2.94
CA GLY A 301 -1.37 1.73 2.51
C GLY A 301 -2.58 0.81 2.78
N ILE A 302 -2.46 -0.47 2.48
CA ILE A 302 -3.50 -1.48 2.75
C ILE A 302 -3.76 -1.59 4.25
N ASN A 303 -2.73 -1.60 5.09
CA ASN A 303 -2.88 -1.64 6.54
C ASN A 303 -3.62 -0.40 7.07
N MET A 304 -3.33 0.80 6.53
CA MET A 304 -4.05 2.03 6.87
C MET A 304 -5.54 1.91 6.55
N ILE A 305 -5.89 1.43 5.36
CA ILE A 305 -7.28 1.25 4.94
C ILE A 305 -7.99 0.18 5.78
N ASN A 306 -7.36 -0.95 6.06
CA ASN A 306 -7.93 -2.00 6.90
C ASN A 306 -8.23 -1.47 8.30
N TRP A 307 -7.28 -0.73 8.90
CA TRP A 307 -7.50 -0.12 10.21
C TRP A 307 -8.65 0.89 10.18
N LEU A 308 -8.67 1.80 9.21
CA LEU A 308 -9.75 2.78 9.07
C LEU A 308 -11.12 2.14 8.86
N SER A 309 -11.17 0.96 8.24
CA SER A 309 -12.41 0.21 8.03
C SER A 309 -12.86 -0.59 9.27
N GLY A 310 -12.04 -0.69 10.31
CA GLY A 310 -12.30 -1.53 11.47
C GLY A 310 -12.00 -3.02 11.25
N ASP A 311 -11.28 -3.37 10.21
CA ASP A 311 -10.87 -4.74 9.87
C ASP A 311 -9.49 -5.08 10.46
N ASP A 312 -9.28 -4.80 11.74
CA ASP A 312 -7.98 -4.92 12.43
C ASP A 312 -7.36 -6.31 12.32
N ASN A 313 -8.18 -7.35 12.19
CA ASN A 313 -7.72 -8.73 12.02
C ASN A 313 -7.05 -8.98 10.67
N LEU A 314 -7.22 -8.11 9.69
CA LEU A 314 -6.63 -8.21 8.36
C LEU A 314 -5.30 -7.46 8.23
N ILE A 315 -4.91 -6.66 9.23
CA ILE A 315 -3.70 -5.83 9.18
C ILE A 315 -2.41 -6.67 9.19
N SER A 316 -2.42 -7.80 9.88
CA SER A 316 -1.22 -8.64 10.05
C SER A 316 -1.00 -9.69 8.95
N ILE A 317 -1.88 -9.74 7.95
CA ILE A 317 -1.74 -10.67 6.82
C ILE A 317 -0.79 -10.05 5.79
N GLN A 318 0.50 -10.18 6.05
CA GLN A 318 1.51 -9.82 5.06
C GLN A 318 1.70 -10.97 4.07
N PRO A 319 1.81 -10.71 2.77
CA PRO A 319 2.23 -11.73 1.83
C PRO A 319 3.60 -12.24 2.26
N MET A 320 3.77 -13.56 2.27
CA MET A 320 5.07 -14.14 2.53
C MET A 320 6.02 -13.62 1.45
N LEU A 321 6.99 -12.79 1.84
CA LEU A 321 8.04 -12.39 0.92
C LEU A 321 8.64 -13.69 0.37
N LEU A 322 8.36 -13.99 -0.89
CA LEU A 322 9.13 -14.98 -1.61
C LEU A 322 10.56 -14.52 -1.45
N LYS A 323 11.33 -15.27 -0.67
CA LYS A 323 12.76 -15.04 -0.54
C LYS A 323 13.26 -15.00 -1.97
N ASP A 324 13.64 -13.81 -2.41
CA ASP A 324 14.23 -13.67 -3.74
C ASP A 324 15.48 -14.54 -3.69
N VAL A 325 15.40 -15.71 -4.34
CA VAL A 325 16.51 -16.67 -4.39
C VAL A 325 17.45 -16.15 -5.47
N ASN A 326 17.83 -14.89 -5.34
CA ASN A 326 18.95 -14.35 -6.08
C ASN A 326 20.18 -15.14 -5.64
N VAL A 327 20.77 -15.86 -6.57
CA VAL A 327 22.04 -16.51 -6.37
C VAL A 327 23.07 -15.41 -6.10
N THR A 328 23.28 -15.11 -4.82
CA THR A 328 24.29 -14.13 -4.41
C THR A 328 25.63 -14.83 -4.60
N ILE A 329 26.32 -14.52 -5.69
CA ILE A 329 27.68 -14.99 -5.92
C ILE A 329 28.59 -14.18 -4.99
N PRO A 330 29.30 -14.81 -4.04
CA PRO A 330 30.22 -14.09 -3.19
C PRO A 330 31.27 -13.34 -4.03
N ASN A 331 31.69 -12.16 -3.56
CA ASN A 331 32.61 -11.27 -4.28
C ASN A 331 34.08 -11.73 -4.21
N ASP A 332 34.34 -13.04 -4.19
CA ASP A 332 35.67 -13.60 -4.24
C ASP A 332 35.99 -14.20 -5.63
N LYS A 333 37.24 -14.17 -6.01
CA LYS A 333 37.68 -14.61 -7.35
C LYS A 333 37.27 -16.07 -7.67
N MET A 334 37.29 -16.95 -6.67
CA MET A 334 36.98 -18.37 -6.86
C MET A 334 35.46 -18.55 -7.14
N SER A 335 34.59 -17.93 -6.36
CA SER A 335 33.16 -17.99 -6.59
C SER A 335 32.74 -17.39 -7.93
N PHE A 336 33.39 -16.29 -8.36
CA PHE A 336 33.18 -15.73 -9.68
C PHE A 336 33.58 -16.70 -10.80
N ILE A 337 34.76 -17.36 -10.69
CA ILE A 337 35.21 -18.34 -11.68
C ILE A 337 34.23 -19.53 -11.75
N ILE A 338 33.78 -20.04 -10.61
CA ILE A 338 32.83 -21.16 -10.56
C ILE A 338 31.51 -20.75 -11.24
N ALA A 339 30.93 -19.60 -10.87
CA ALA A 339 29.70 -19.11 -11.47
C ALA A 339 29.83 -18.88 -12.98
N TRP A 340 30.93 -18.28 -13.42
CA TRP A 340 31.24 -18.07 -14.82
C TRP A 340 31.35 -19.40 -15.58
N THR A 341 32.06 -20.37 -15.00
CA THR A 341 32.22 -21.70 -15.58
C THR A 341 30.90 -22.45 -15.71
N VAL A 342 30.04 -22.40 -14.65
CA VAL A 342 28.71 -23.02 -14.66
C VAL A 342 27.84 -22.38 -15.74
N PHE A 343 27.79 -21.05 -15.79
CA PHE A 343 26.99 -20.32 -16.78
C PHE A 343 27.38 -20.67 -18.20
N HIS A 344 28.68 -20.61 -18.53
CA HIS A 344 29.16 -20.92 -19.86
C HIS A 344 29.10 -22.41 -20.19
N SER A 345 29.07 -23.29 -19.20
CA SER A 345 28.85 -24.73 -19.43
C SER A 345 27.45 -24.98 -20.01
N PHE A 346 26.42 -24.30 -19.51
CA PHE A 346 25.07 -24.43 -20.07
C PHE A 346 24.93 -23.73 -21.42
N GLU A 347 25.58 -22.59 -21.60
CA GLU A 347 25.46 -21.79 -22.84
C GLU A 347 26.23 -22.35 -24.01
N TYR A 348 27.42 -22.88 -23.78
CA TYR A 348 28.35 -23.33 -24.87
C TYR A 348 28.71 -24.80 -24.81
N PHE A 349 29.18 -25.31 -23.68
CA PHE A 349 29.76 -26.67 -23.64
C PHE A 349 28.72 -27.76 -23.85
N ILE A 350 27.54 -27.63 -23.27
CA ILE A 350 26.46 -28.62 -23.44
C ILE A 350 25.91 -28.63 -24.86
N PRO A 351 25.55 -27.49 -25.49
CA PRO A 351 25.12 -27.48 -26.90
C PRO A 351 26.19 -27.99 -27.88
N ILE A 352 27.45 -27.60 -27.70
CA ILE A 352 28.55 -28.08 -28.53
C ILE A 352 28.73 -29.60 -28.36
N GLY A 353 28.66 -30.10 -27.13
CA GLY A 353 28.75 -31.53 -26.84
C GLY A 353 27.67 -32.35 -27.57
N PHE A 354 26.43 -31.88 -27.51
CA PHE A 354 25.31 -32.51 -28.23
C PHE A 354 25.51 -32.44 -29.75
N PHE A 355 26.01 -31.33 -30.26
CA PHE A 355 26.31 -31.18 -31.69
C PHE A 355 27.37 -32.17 -32.15
N VAL A 356 28.49 -32.31 -31.40
CA VAL A 356 29.57 -33.28 -31.68
C VAL A 356 29.03 -34.71 -31.62
N LEU A 357 28.26 -35.04 -30.57
CA LEU A 357 27.62 -36.37 -30.48
C LEU A 357 26.69 -36.64 -31.67
N GLY A 358 25.92 -35.67 -32.09
CA GLY A 358 25.06 -35.76 -33.27
C GLY A 358 25.84 -36.09 -34.54
N ILE A 359 26.98 -35.42 -34.77
CA ILE A 359 27.85 -35.69 -35.88
C ILE A 359 28.46 -37.10 -35.81
N LEU A 360 28.90 -37.52 -34.62
CA LEU A 360 29.46 -38.87 -34.43
C LEU A 360 28.42 -39.96 -34.71
N PHE A 361 27.18 -39.78 -34.23
CA PHE A 361 26.10 -40.70 -34.55
C PHE A 361 25.71 -40.70 -36.03
N TRP A 362 25.77 -39.55 -36.69
CA TRP A 362 25.53 -39.45 -38.13
C TRP A 362 26.58 -40.20 -38.92
N PHE A 363 27.90 -40.04 -38.63
CA PHE A 363 28.97 -40.80 -39.27
C PHE A 363 28.85 -42.30 -39.00
N LYS A 364 28.50 -42.73 -37.80
CA LYS A 364 28.29 -44.16 -37.47
C LYS A 364 27.16 -44.76 -38.27
N ARG A 365 26.05 -44.07 -38.47
CA ARG A 365 24.91 -44.52 -39.28
C ARG A 365 25.23 -44.58 -40.76
N ARG A 366 26.16 -43.75 -41.26
CA ARG A 366 26.54 -43.72 -42.67
C ARG A 366 27.52 -44.83 -43.05
N LYS A 367 28.18 -45.45 -42.03
CA LYS A 367 29.12 -46.57 -42.23
C LYS A 367 28.48 -47.96 -42.01
N ALA A 368 27.26 -48.00 -41.52
CA ALA A 368 26.40 -49.17 -41.43
C ALA A 368 25.45 -49.25 -42.64
#